data_cee226edf7f8078a18127a94ecca69af
#
_entry.id   cee226edf7f8078a18127a94ecca69af
#
_cell.length_a   1.000
_cell.length_b   1.000
_cell.length_c   1.000
_cell.angle_alpha   90.00
_cell.angle_beta   90.00
_cell.angle_gamma   90.00
#
_symmetry.space_group_name_H-M   'P 1'
#
loop_
_entity.id
_entity.type
_entity.pdbx_description
1 polymer ?
#
loop_
_entity_poly.entity_id
_entity_poly.type
_entity_poly.pdbx_seq_one_letter_code
_entity_poly.pdbx_strand_id
1 'polypeptide(L)'
;MLSKRFGRMAVGTVAGAMLMAAAACGSGNTGGDTSASAQPSAGAGSDAPKAGALKVGLAFDIGGRGDKSFNDAAYAGLEKAKTELGADIKELSPASDGSNRGELLRQLADAGYNPIIGVGFAYGEDIKKVAEEYTDIQFAVVDSASNAPNVTGLLFAEEQGSYLAGVAAATKSESGHVGFVGGVENDLIKKFEAGFAAGVKSVKADAKIDVKYLTPDGDFSGFKAPDKGKVAAEKMYQDGADIVYHASGDSGLGVFQAAAAAKKKAIGVDSDQRQTIKETDLQSVIMTSMLKRVDVGVFEYIKAFQGGAKGGSNVTYDLKVDGVGLATTGGEIDDIKDKLDAAKKDIVDGKITVPAKP
;
A
#
# COMPACT_ATOMS: atom_id res chain seq x y z
N MET A 1 -10.44 57.51 -6.80
CA MET A 1 -10.98 57.85 -8.15
C MET A 1 -11.17 56.56 -8.89
N LEU A 2 -12.42 56.19 -8.98
CA LEU A 2 -13.28 55.94 -10.18
C LEU A 2 -12.74 54.79 -11.08
N SER A 3 -13.47 53.81 -11.54
CA SER A 3 -14.91 53.52 -11.56
C SER A 3 -15.14 52.10 -12.09
N LYS A 4 -16.15 51.45 -11.52
CA LYS A 4 -17.10 50.46 -12.01
C LYS A 4 -17.22 50.32 -13.54
N ARG A 5 -17.39 49.07 -14.01
CA ARG A 5 -18.55 48.79 -14.90
C ARG A 5 -19.01 47.34 -14.80
N PHE A 6 -20.28 47.18 -14.53
CA PHE A 6 -21.18 46.04 -14.62
C PHE A 6 -21.48 45.67 -16.06
N GLY A 7 -21.70 44.39 -16.35
CA GLY A 7 -22.38 43.90 -17.55
C GLY A 7 -23.22 42.67 -17.21
N ARG A 8 -24.55 42.88 -17.15
CA ARG A 8 -25.63 41.87 -16.99
C ARG A 8 -26.24 41.55 -18.35
N MET A 9 -27.00 40.45 -18.37
CA MET A 9 -27.99 39.96 -19.34
C MET A 9 -27.50 38.82 -20.23
N ALA A 10 -28.28 37.76 -20.55
CA ALA A 10 -29.74 37.60 -20.49
C ALA A 10 -30.12 36.11 -20.40
N VAL A 11 -31.31 35.92 -19.88
CA VAL A 11 -32.15 34.73 -19.77
C VAL A 11 -32.65 34.28 -21.16
N GLY A 12 -32.77 32.94 -21.34
CA GLY A 12 -33.45 32.34 -22.48
C GLY A 12 -34.13 31.03 -22.07
N THR A 13 -35.38 31.13 -21.67
CA THR A 13 -36.36 30.07 -21.45
C THR A 13 -36.97 29.66 -22.78
N VAL A 14 -37.09 28.37 -23.09
CA VAL A 14 -38.07 27.83 -24.05
C VAL A 14 -38.70 26.58 -23.45
N ALA A 15 -40.00 26.67 -23.27
CA ALA A 15 -40.91 25.60 -22.89
C ALA A 15 -41.67 25.10 -24.15
N GLY A 16 -42.14 23.89 -24.10
CA GLY A 16 -43.10 23.33 -25.07
C GLY A 16 -42.93 21.82 -25.17
N ALA A 17 -43.77 20.99 -24.94
CA ALA A 17 -45.21 20.78 -24.78
C ALA A 17 -45.46 19.31 -25.14
N MET A 18 -46.32 18.72 -24.35
CA MET A 18 -47.00 17.40 -24.42
C MET A 18 -47.43 16.92 -25.80
N LEU A 19 -47.47 15.57 -25.92
CA LEU A 19 -48.65 14.92 -26.53
C LEU A 19 -48.85 13.50 -25.98
N MET A 20 -50.01 13.30 -25.37
CA MET A 20 -50.65 12.01 -25.03
C MET A 20 -51.29 11.41 -26.27
N ALA A 21 -51.36 10.09 -26.37
CA ALA A 21 -52.44 9.40 -27.03
C ALA A 21 -52.71 8.04 -26.35
N ALA A 22 -53.97 7.87 -26.01
CA ALA A 22 -54.56 6.75 -25.29
C ALA A 22 -55.24 5.74 -26.22
N ALA A 23 -55.33 4.53 -25.72
CA ALA A 23 -56.38 3.52 -25.81
C ALA A 23 -56.95 3.05 -27.16
N ALA A 24 -57.04 1.72 -27.25
CA ALA A 24 -58.29 1.08 -27.65
C ALA A 24 -58.35 -0.40 -27.24
N CYS A 25 -59.38 -0.73 -26.52
CA CYS A 25 -59.88 -2.09 -26.24
C CYS A 25 -60.51 -2.70 -27.49
N GLY A 26 -60.39 -4.03 -27.63
CA GLY A 26 -61.16 -4.79 -28.62
C GLY A 26 -61.42 -6.22 -28.13
N SER A 27 -62.63 -6.47 -27.68
CA SER A 27 -63.22 -7.78 -27.32
C SER A 27 -63.54 -8.60 -28.56
N GLY A 28 -63.43 -9.92 -28.49
CA GLY A 28 -63.97 -10.83 -29.48
C GLY A 28 -63.81 -12.29 -29.07
N ASN A 29 -64.92 -12.88 -28.65
CA ASN A 29 -65.18 -14.22 -28.18
C ASN A 29 -65.39 -15.19 -29.34
N THR A 30 -64.94 -16.44 -29.25
CA THR A 30 -65.72 -17.71 -29.39
C THR A 30 -64.83 -18.93 -29.75
N GLY A 31 -64.90 -19.95 -28.95
CA GLY A 31 -65.32 -21.31 -29.26
C GLY A 31 -64.26 -22.35 -29.71
N GLY A 32 -64.10 -23.43 -28.95
CA GLY A 32 -63.94 -24.72 -29.52
C GLY A 32 -62.71 -25.57 -29.11
N ASP A 33 -62.92 -26.43 -28.12
CA ASP A 33 -62.49 -27.84 -27.94
C ASP A 33 -61.00 -28.29 -27.97
N THR A 34 -60.70 -28.87 -26.82
CA THR A 34 -60.00 -30.16 -26.52
C THR A 34 -58.69 -30.50 -27.23
N SER A 35 -57.62 -30.54 -26.45
CA SER A 35 -56.82 -31.76 -26.27
C SER A 35 -55.73 -31.52 -25.18
N ALA A 36 -55.64 -32.45 -24.25
CA ALA A 36 -54.65 -32.52 -23.21
C ALA A 36 -53.25 -32.75 -23.77
N SER A 37 -52.30 -31.96 -23.34
CA SER A 37 -50.91 -32.30 -23.50
C SER A 37 -50.07 -31.67 -22.36
N ALA A 38 -49.26 -32.51 -21.78
CA ALA A 38 -48.41 -32.38 -20.62
C ALA A 38 -47.70 -31.02 -20.43
N GLN A 39 -47.85 -30.53 -19.17
CA GLN A 39 -47.12 -29.41 -18.62
C GLN A 39 -45.66 -29.84 -18.33
N PRO A 40 -44.65 -29.17 -18.87
CA PRO A 40 -43.32 -29.31 -18.30
C PRO A 40 -43.26 -28.50 -17.00
N SER A 41 -42.93 -29.19 -15.94
CA SER A 41 -42.59 -28.63 -14.62
C SER A 41 -41.62 -27.47 -14.80
N ALA A 42 -42.02 -26.28 -14.45
CA ALA A 42 -41.10 -25.15 -14.28
C ALA A 42 -40.13 -25.54 -13.18
N GLY A 43 -38.88 -25.73 -13.55
CA GLY A 43 -37.78 -25.86 -12.63
C GLY A 43 -37.77 -24.65 -11.68
N ALA A 44 -37.89 -24.93 -10.40
CA ALA A 44 -37.62 -23.97 -9.37
C ALA A 44 -36.17 -23.50 -9.57
N GLY A 45 -35.99 -22.31 -10.11
CA GLY A 45 -34.72 -21.61 -10.04
C GLY A 45 -34.41 -21.47 -8.55
N SER A 46 -33.40 -22.18 -8.09
CA SER A 46 -32.79 -21.92 -6.80
C SER A 46 -32.16 -20.51 -6.91
N ASP A 47 -32.91 -19.52 -6.43
CA ASP A 47 -32.31 -18.27 -6.02
C ASP A 47 -31.32 -18.60 -4.90
N ALA A 48 -30.07 -18.87 -5.29
CA ALA A 48 -28.97 -18.81 -4.36
C ALA A 48 -29.01 -17.40 -3.74
N PRO A 49 -28.95 -17.25 -2.42
CA PRO A 49 -28.94 -15.93 -1.80
C PRO A 49 -27.82 -15.14 -2.48
N LYS A 50 -28.16 -13.98 -3.06
CA LYS A 50 -27.14 -13.01 -3.48
C LYS A 50 -26.26 -12.79 -2.29
N ALA A 51 -25.01 -13.24 -2.35
CA ALA A 51 -23.99 -12.93 -1.37
C ALA A 51 -24.08 -11.42 -1.14
N GLY A 52 -24.22 -11.00 0.12
CA GLY A 52 -24.26 -9.58 0.46
C GLY A 52 -23.04 -8.88 -0.18
N ALA A 53 -23.21 -7.64 -0.60
CA ALA A 53 -22.12 -6.87 -1.21
C ALA A 53 -20.87 -7.00 -0.33
N LEU A 54 -19.70 -7.33 -0.95
CA LEU A 54 -18.41 -7.39 -0.27
C LEU A 54 -18.11 -6.02 0.33
N LYS A 55 -18.04 -5.91 1.66
CA LYS A 55 -17.76 -4.67 2.38
C LYS A 55 -16.40 -4.77 3.04
N VAL A 56 -15.44 -3.94 2.63
CA VAL A 56 -14.07 -3.99 3.12
C VAL A 56 -13.73 -2.73 3.88
N GLY A 57 -13.32 -2.89 5.15
CA GLY A 57 -12.80 -1.80 5.99
C GLY A 57 -11.29 -1.77 5.99
N LEU A 58 -10.69 -0.58 5.99
CA LEU A 58 -9.26 -0.39 6.13
C LEU A 58 -8.97 0.74 7.11
N ALA A 59 -8.11 0.48 8.10
CA ALA A 59 -7.62 1.47 9.05
C ALA A 59 -6.14 1.72 8.78
N PHE A 60 -5.80 2.97 8.40
CA PHE A 60 -4.43 3.39 8.06
C PHE A 60 -3.51 3.46 9.27
N ASP A 61 -2.21 3.42 9.02
CA ASP A 61 -1.19 3.79 10.00
C ASP A 61 -1.06 5.32 10.11
N ILE A 62 -0.25 5.76 11.09
CA ILE A 62 0.06 7.18 11.32
C ILE A 62 0.54 7.81 10.01
N GLY A 63 0.04 9.01 9.73
CA GLY A 63 0.23 9.68 8.46
C GLY A 63 -0.99 9.59 7.55
N GLY A 64 -1.63 8.42 7.49
CA GLY A 64 -2.78 8.22 6.62
C GLY A 64 -2.40 8.32 5.14
N ARG A 65 -3.38 8.63 4.31
CA ARG A 65 -3.18 8.81 2.88
C ARG A 65 -2.33 10.04 2.55
N GLY A 66 -1.58 9.93 1.45
CA GLY A 66 -0.76 11.01 0.92
C GLY A 66 0.72 10.88 1.27
N ASP A 67 1.12 9.78 1.94
CA ASP A 67 2.51 9.50 2.31
C ASP A 67 3.41 9.10 1.11
N LYS A 68 2.83 8.88 -0.07
CA LYS A 68 3.52 8.44 -1.29
C LYS A 68 4.30 7.13 -1.13
N SER A 69 3.95 6.33 -0.13
CA SER A 69 4.67 5.18 0.34
C SER A 69 3.69 4.09 0.82
N PHE A 70 3.70 3.78 2.10
CA PHE A 70 3.06 2.62 2.76
C PHE A 70 1.53 2.67 2.76
N ASN A 71 0.96 3.78 3.28
CA ASN A 71 -0.50 3.92 3.35
C ASN A 71 -1.13 4.07 1.96
N ASP A 72 -0.48 4.81 1.05
CA ASP A 72 -0.94 4.94 -0.34
C ASP A 72 -0.89 3.59 -1.07
N ALA A 73 0.11 2.73 -0.79
CA ALA A 73 0.18 1.37 -1.33
C ALA A 73 -0.98 0.50 -0.81
N ALA A 74 -1.27 0.54 0.50
CA ALA A 74 -2.40 -0.20 1.07
C ALA A 74 -3.74 0.25 0.44
N TYR A 75 -3.91 1.56 0.25
CA TYR A 75 -5.10 2.10 -0.40
C TYR A 75 -5.22 1.65 -1.86
N ALA A 76 -4.12 1.58 -2.60
CA ALA A 76 -4.14 1.10 -3.98
C ALA A 76 -4.68 -0.33 -4.08
N GLY A 77 -4.32 -1.21 -3.13
CA GLY A 77 -4.88 -2.56 -3.04
C GLY A 77 -6.38 -2.57 -2.73
N LEU A 78 -6.83 -1.70 -1.82
CA LEU A 78 -8.24 -1.53 -1.48
C LEU A 78 -9.06 -1.00 -2.66
N GLU A 79 -8.55 0.02 -3.37
CA GLU A 79 -9.21 0.60 -4.54
C GLU A 79 -9.28 -0.39 -5.71
N LYS A 80 -8.24 -1.22 -5.87
CA LYS A 80 -8.26 -2.33 -6.82
C LYS A 80 -9.36 -3.34 -6.47
N ALA A 81 -9.57 -3.66 -5.20
CA ALA A 81 -10.68 -4.52 -4.79
C ALA A 81 -12.05 -3.90 -5.08
N LYS A 82 -12.20 -2.57 -4.91
CA LYS A 82 -13.41 -1.85 -5.33
C LYS A 82 -13.67 -2.00 -6.83
N THR A 83 -12.65 -1.82 -7.66
CA THR A 83 -12.79 -1.80 -9.12
C THR A 83 -12.94 -3.19 -9.73
N GLU A 84 -12.20 -4.18 -9.24
CA GLU A 84 -12.15 -5.51 -9.83
C GLU A 84 -13.10 -6.51 -9.15
N LEU A 85 -13.36 -6.37 -7.84
CA LEU A 85 -14.19 -7.28 -7.06
C LEU A 85 -15.56 -6.69 -6.70
N GLY A 86 -15.81 -5.41 -7.02
CA GLY A 86 -17.06 -4.73 -6.69
C GLY A 86 -17.23 -4.45 -5.20
N ALA A 87 -16.14 -4.35 -4.44
CA ALA A 87 -16.19 -4.11 -3.01
C ALA A 87 -16.73 -2.71 -2.66
N ASP A 88 -17.61 -2.62 -1.67
CA ASP A 88 -17.94 -1.39 -0.95
C ASP A 88 -16.82 -1.15 0.07
N ILE A 89 -16.10 -0.04 -0.06
CA ILE A 89 -14.89 0.22 0.72
C ILE A 89 -15.06 1.39 1.69
N LYS A 90 -14.47 1.25 2.88
CA LYS A 90 -14.39 2.30 3.88
C LYS A 90 -12.98 2.38 4.44
N GLU A 91 -12.45 3.60 4.50
CA GLU A 91 -11.14 3.86 5.07
C GLU A 91 -11.26 4.79 6.28
N LEU A 92 -10.41 4.59 7.29
CA LEU A 92 -10.31 5.41 8.48
C LEU A 92 -8.83 5.70 8.77
N SER A 93 -8.55 6.90 9.28
CA SER A 93 -7.21 7.30 9.71
C SER A 93 -7.15 7.44 11.23
N PRO A 94 -6.05 7.01 11.87
CA PRO A 94 -5.90 7.15 13.31
C PRO A 94 -5.65 8.60 13.72
N ALA A 95 -5.81 8.88 15.02
CA ALA A 95 -5.29 10.09 15.64
C ALA A 95 -3.77 10.21 15.41
N SER A 96 -3.23 11.42 15.52
CA SER A 96 -1.81 11.69 15.23
C SER A 96 -0.82 10.88 16.07
N ASP A 97 -1.23 10.45 17.27
CA ASP A 97 -0.48 9.59 18.18
C ASP A 97 -0.83 8.08 18.02
N GLY A 98 -1.81 7.76 17.19
CA GLY A 98 -2.29 6.39 16.95
C GLY A 98 -3.04 5.75 18.12
N SER A 99 -3.43 6.52 19.15
CA SER A 99 -4.04 6.00 20.39
C SER A 99 -5.41 5.34 20.17
N ASN A 100 -6.10 5.66 19.07
CA ASN A 100 -7.47 5.19 18.80
C ASN A 100 -7.53 4.02 17.80
N ARG A 101 -6.45 3.30 17.53
CA ARG A 101 -6.40 2.20 16.55
C ARG A 101 -7.49 1.15 16.79
N GLY A 102 -7.60 0.65 18.02
CA GLY A 102 -8.63 -0.33 18.38
C GLY A 102 -10.05 0.19 18.23
N GLU A 103 -10.28 1.49 18.45
CA GLU A 103 -11.59 2.12 18.24
C GLU A 103 -11.96 2.16 16.75
N LEU A 104 -11.00 2.46 15.87
CA LEU A 104 -11.24 2.45 14.42
C LEU A 104 -11.64 1.07 13.90
N LEU A 105 -11.00 0.00 14.41
CA LEU A 105 -11.34 -1.37 14.05
C LEU A 105 -12.78 -1.72 14.48
N ARG A 106 -13.17 -1.34 15.73
CA ARG A 106 -14.55 -1.53 16.21
C ARG A 106 -15.55 -0.72 15.41
N GLN A 107 -15.23 0.53 15.08
CA GLN A 107 -16.10 1.39 14.26
C GLN A 107 -16.39 0.75 12.89
N LEU A 108 -15.38 0.13 12.25
CA LEU A 108 -15.57 -0.60 11.01
C LEU A 108 -16.42 -1.87 11.21
N ALA A 109 -16.16 -2.61 12.29
CA ALA A 109 -16.90 -3.83 12.62
C ALA A 109 -18.39 -3.54 12.90
N ASP A 110 -18.69 -2.53 13.72
CA ASP A 110 -20.06 -2.09 14.05
C ASP A 110 -20.81 -1.58 12.81
N ALA A 111 -20.09 -1.00 11.84
CA ALA A 111 -20.67 -0.59 10.55
C ALA A 111 -20.88 -1.75 9.56
N GLY A 112 -20.56 -2.99 9.96
CA GLY A 112 -20.78 -4.20 9.19
C GLY A 112 -19.78 -4.42 8.04
N TYR A 113 -18.55 -3.90 8.17
CA TYR A 113 -17.47 -4.23 7.25
C TYR A 113 -16.84 -5.57 7.61
N ASN A 114 -16.65 -6.42 6.62
CA ASN A 114 -15.99 -7.71 6.70
C ASN A 114 -15.44 -8.08 5.30
N PRO A 115 -14.12 -8.17 5.10
CA PRO A 115 -13.07 -8.13 6.13
C PRO A 115 -12.64 -6.72 6.54
N ILE A 116 -11.82 -6.63 7.63
CA ILE A 116 -11.23 -5.40 8.13
C ILE A 116 -9.70 -5.54 8.15
N ILE A 117 -9.00 -4.52 7.63
CA ILE A 117 -7.55 -4.52 7.49
C ILE A 117 -6.95 -3.39 8.32
N GLY A 118 -6.06 -3.74 9.26
CA GLY A 118 -5.21 -2.79 9.97
C GLY A 118 -3.87 -2.65 9.23
N VAL A 119 -3.53 -1.44 8.83
CA VAL A 119 -2.30 -1.14 8.10
C VAL A 119 -1.19 -0.78 9.08
N GLY A 120 -0.15 -1.62 9.16
CA GLY A 120 1.02 -1.40 9.99
C GLY A 120 1.07 -2.25 11.25
N PHE A 121 2.31 -2.58 11.63
CA PHE A 121 2.60 -3.46 12.77
C PHE A 121 2.01 -2.97 14.10
N ALA A 122 1.81 -1.67 14.24
CA ALA A 122 1.25 -1.06 15.45
C ALA A 122 -0.22 -1.47 15.74
N TYR A 123 -0.91 -2.04 14.74
CA TYR A 123 -2.23 -2.63 14.93
C TYR A 123 -2.19 -4.03 15.57
N GLY A 124 -1.03 -4.70 15.65
CA GLY A 124 -0.94 -6.12 16.04
C GLY A 124 -1.67 -6.47 17.33
N GLU A 125 -1.46 -5.70 18.40
CA GLU A 125 -2.12 -5.95 19.69
C GLU A 125 -3.59 -5.53 19.70
N ASP A 126 -3.93 -4.41 19.04
CA ASP A 126 -5.31 -3.93 19.00
C ASP A 126 -6.20 -4.85 18.15
N ILE A 127 -5.71 -5.29 16.99
CA ILE A 127 -6.48 -6.17 16.10
C ILE A 127 -6.74 -7.53 16.74
N LYS A 128 -5.79 -8.05 17.53
CA LYS A 128 -5.97 -9.29 18.28
C LYS A 128 -7.12 -9.16 19.28
N LYS A 129 -7.14 -8.09 20.09
CA LYS A 129 -8.20 -7.82 21.07
C LYS A 129 -9.57 -7.66 20.39
N VAL A 130 -9.63 -6.87 19.32
CA VAL A 130 -10.89 -6.63 18.60
C VAL A 130 -11.37 -7.91 17.89
N ALA A 131 -10.47 -8.72 17.36
CA ALA A 131 -10.83 -10.00 16.73
C ALA A 131 -11.44 -11.00 17.74
N GLU A 132 -11.06 -10.95 19.02
CA GLU A 132 -11.68 -11.74 20.09
C GLU A 132 -13.12 -11.27 20.42
N GLU A 133 -13.41 -9.96 20.22
CA GLU A 133 -14.73 -9.37 20.40
C GLU A 133 -15.69 -9.66 19.21
N TYR A 134 -15.13 -9.76 17.99
CA TYR A 134 -15.88 -9.92 16.73
C TYR A 134 -15.49 -11.21 16.00
N THR A 135 -15.85 -12.35 16.56
CA THR A 135 -15.40 -13.68 16.08
C THR A 135 -15.89 -14.06 14.68
N ASP A 136 -16.98 -13.45 14.21
CA ASP A 136 -17.55 -13.67 12.87
C ASP A 136 -16.92 -12.79 11.79
N ILE A 137 -16.13 -11.78 12.19
CA ILE A 137 -15.42 -10.88 11.27
C ILE A 137 -14.01 -11.42 11.01
N GLN A 138 -13.58 -11.34 9.75
CA GLN A 138 -12.21 -11.66 9.36
C GLN A 138 -11.37 -10.39 9.35
N PHE A 139 -10.18 -10.48 9.91
CA PHE A 139 -9.24 -9.37 9.97
C PHE A 139 -7.95 -9.71 9.24
N ALA A 140 -7.24 -8.67 8.80
CA ALA A 140 -5.84 -8.76 8.43
C ALA A 140 -5.03 -7.66 9.07
N VAL A 141 -3.76 -7.92 9.33
CA VAL A 141 -2.81 -6.92 9.80
C VAL A 141 -1.57 -6.93 8.92
N VAL A 142 -1.21 -5.75 8.40
CA VAL A 142 0.02 -5.58 7.62
C VAL A 142 1.20 -5.44 8.57
N ASP A 143 2.30 -6.12 8.27
CA ASP A 143 3.57 -6.05 9.00
C ASP A 143 3.53 -6.62 10.44
N SER A 144 2.53 -7.41 10.77
CA SER A 144 2.48 -8.10 12.06
C SER A 144 2.00 -9.54 11.88
N ALA A 145 2.69 -10.48 12.51
CA ALA A 145 2.22 -11.85 12.59
C ALA A 145 1.06 -11.98 13.59
N SER A 146 0.13 -12.89 13.32
CA SER A 146 -0.97 -13.20 14.22
C SER A 146 -1.16 -14.70 14.37
N ASN A 147 -1.66 -15.12 15.53
CA ASN A 147 -2.11 -16.48 15.82
C ASN A 147 -3.60 -16.54 16.16
N ALA A 148 -4.31 -15.42 16.05
CA ALA A 148 -5.75 -15.39 16.26
C ALA A 148 -6.49 -16.07 15.09
N PRO A 149 -7.54 -16.86 15.35
CA PRO A 149 -8.16 -17.74 14.34
C PRO A 149 -8.85 -16.98 13.19
N ASN A 150 -9.21 -15.72 13.40
CA ASN A 150 -9.86 -14.86 12.42
C ASN A 150 -8.98 -13.68 11.98
N VAL A 151 -7.66 -13.72 12.22
CA VAL A 151 -6.71 -12.70 11.81
C VAL A 151 -5.66 -13.30 10.88
N THR A 152 -5.41 -12.66 9.75
CA THR A 152 -4.31 -12.98 8.81
C THR A 152 -3.20 -11.95 8.92
N GLY A 153 -1.97 -12.40 9.20
CA GLY A 153 -0.78 -11.56 9.13
C GLY A 153 -0.29 -11.45 7.68
N LEU A 154 -0.15 -10.23 7.17
CA LEU A 154 0.44 -9.95 5.85
C LEU A 154 1.87 -9.43 6.06
N LEU A 155 2.84 -10.33 5.90
CA LEU A 155 4.26 -10.10 6.19
C LEU A 155 5.05 -9.90 4.91
N PHE A 156 6.17 -9.21 5.01
CA PHE A 156 7.06 -8.99 3.87
C PHE A 156 8.50 -9.35 4.25
N ALA A 157 9.28 -9.77 3.24
CA ALA A 157 10.71 -10.01 3.41
C ALA A 157 11.48 -8.71 3.09
N GLU A 158 11.32 -7.71 3.96
CA GLU A 158 11.90 -6.38 3.79
C GLU A 158 13.41 -6.43 3.61
N GLU A 159 14.08 -7.32 4.35
CA GLU A 159 15.53 -7.55 4.25
C GLU A 159 15.96 -7.97 2.85
N GLN A 160 15.14 -8.78 2.16
CA GLN A 160 15.48 -9.25 0.82
C GLN A 160 15.42 -8.13 -0.23
N GLY A 161 14.34 -7.32 -0.21
CA GLY A 161 14.21 -6.16 -1.09
C GLY A 161 15.29 -5.12 -0.80
N SER A 162 15.57 -4.86 0.47
CA SER A 162 16.61 -3.92 0.91
C SER A 162 18.02 -4.39 0.57
N TYR A 163 18.27 -5.71 0.53
CA TYR A 163 19.54 -6.24 0.01
C TYR A 163 19.77 -5.82 -1.44
N LEU A 164 18.78 -5.93 -2.30
CA LEU A 164 18.89 -5.47 -3.68
C LEU A 164 19.11 -3.96 -3.76
N ALA A 165 18.45 -3.17 -2.89
CA ALA A 165 18.70 -1.73 -2.78
C ALA A 165 20.15 -1.43 -2.37
N GLY A 166 20.72 -2.22 -1.46
CA GLY A 166 22.13 -2.14 -1.06
C GLY A 166 23.09 -2.48 -2.20
N VAL A 167 22.80 -3.54 -2.96
CA VAL A 167 23.57 -3.90 -4.16
C VAL A 167 23.55 -2.77 -5.19
N ALA A 168 22.38 -2.17 -5.43
CA ALA A 168 22.23 -1.03 -6.33
C ALA A 168 23.03 0.18 -5.84
N ALA A 169 22.87 0.55 -4.56
CA ALA A 169 23.57 1.68 -3.96
C ALA A 169 25.10 1.52 -4.06
N ALA A 170 25.64 0.37 -3.63
CA ALA A 170 27.09 0.15 -3.65
C ALA A 170 27.66 0.07 -5.06
N THR A 171 26.89 -0.43 -6.03
CA THR A 171 27.34 -0.50 -7.43
C THR A 171 27.36 0.88 -8.08
N LYS A 172 26.41 1.76 -7.74
CA LYS A 172 26.26 3.10 -8.32
C LYS A 172 27.00 4.19 -7.54
N SER A 173 27.37 3.93 -6.28
CA SER A 173 28.10 4.89 -5.45
C SER A 173 29.54 5.09 -5.96
N GLU A 174 29.90 6.34 -6.21
CA GLU A 174 31.24 6.79 -6.59
C GLU A 174 32.13 6.94 -5.35
N SER A 175 31.58 7.47 -4.24
CA SER A 175 32.32 7.71 -3.00
C SER A 175 32.58 6.44 -2.18
N GLY A 176 31.80 5.39 -2.39
CA GLY A 176 31.79 4.22 -1.50
C GLY A 176 31.19 4.52 -0.12
N HIS A 177 30.47 5.62 0.01
CA HIS A 177 29.81 6.04 1.22
C HIS A 177 28.30 6.23 0.95
N VAL A 178 27.47 5.49 1.66
CA VAL A 178 26.00 5.49 1.51
C VAL A 178 25.32 5.70 2.86
N GLY A 179 24.05 6.07 2.86
CA GLY A 179 23.29 6.29 4.08
C GLY A 179 22.00 5.49 4.13
N PHE A 180 21.51 5.25 5.35
CA PHE A 180 20.20 4.71 5.64
C PHE A 180 19.46 5.58 6.66
N VAL A 181 18.22 5.96 6.36
CA VAL A 181 17.33 6.70 7.25
C VAL A 181 16.12 5.84 7.58
N GLY A 182 16.02 5.36 8.82
CA GLY A 182 14.85 4.66 9.35
C GLY A 182 13.90 5.61 10.08
N GLY A 183 12.60 5.44 9.93
CA GLY A 183 11.59 6.26 10.61
C GLY A 183 11.64 6.05 12.13
N VAL A 184 11.52 4.80 12.57
CA VAL A 184 11.49 4.40 13.99
C VAL A 184 12.47 3.28 14.22
N GLU A 185 13.21 3.32 15.33
CA GLU A 185 14.17 2.29 15.70
C GLU A 185 13.47 1.07 16.31
N ASN A 186 12.97 0.16 15.47
CA ASN A 186 12.32 -1.08 15.90
C ASN A 186 12.74 -2.28 15.03
N ASP A 187 12.31 -3.47 15.43
CA ASP A 187 12.71 -4.71 14.78
C ASP A 187 12.28 -4.79 13.31
N LEU A 188 11.14 -4.18 12.93
CA LEU A 188 10.70 -4.16 11.54
C LEU A 188 11.62 -3.30 10.67
N ILE A 189 11.90 -2.06 11.10
CA ILE A 189 12.74 -1.14 10.32
C ILE A 189 14.20 -1.59 10.33
N LYS A 190 14.63 -2.32 11.35
CA LYS A 190 15.95 -2.97 11.37
C LYS A 190 16.14 -4.03 10.30
N LYS A 191 15.07 -4.68 9.80
CA LYS A 191 15.18 -5.57 8.64
C LYS A 191 15.63 -4.84 7.38
N PHE A 192 15.09 -3.63 7.14
CA PHE A 192 15.49 -2.79 6.01
C PHE A 192 16.97 -2.41 6.10
N GLU A 193 17.42 -1.95 7.27
CA GLU A 193 18.83 -1.63 7.53
C GLU A 193 19.72 -2.83 7.30
N ALA A 194 19.41 -3.98 7.93
CA ALA A 194 20.21 -5.19 7.86
C ALA A 194 20.38 -5.68 6.41
N GLY A 195 19.27 -5.76 5.67
CA GLY A 195 19.30 -6.14 4.26
C GLY A 195 20.12 -5.17 3.43
N PHE A 196 19.87 -3.86 3.59
CA PHE A 196 20.64 -2.83 2.88
C PHE A 196 22.14 -2.91 3.16
N ALA A 197 22.53 -2.98 4.43
CA ALA A 197 23.93 -3.07 4.82
C ALA A 197 24.59 -4.34 4.27
N ALA A 198 23.92 -5.48 4.32
CA ALA A 198 24.43 -6.74 3.76
C ALA A 198 24.59 -6.63 2.23
N GLY A 199 23.62 -6.04 1.51
CA GLY A 199 23.72 -5.80 0.08
C GLY A 199 24.87 -4.88 -0.29
N VAL A 200 25.06 -3.77 0.44
CA VAL A 200 26.21 -2.86 0.25
C VAL A 200 27.51 -3.60 0.43
N LYS A 201 27.65 -4.32 1.55
CA LYS A 201 28.90 -5.04 1.88
C LYS A 201 29.21 -6.19 0.93
N SER A 202 28.22 -6.79 0.29
CA SER A 202 28.42 -7.83 -0.73
C SER A 202 29.11 -7.30 -2.00
N VAL A 203 29.01 -6.00 -2.26
CA VAL A 203 29.60 -5.33 -3.45
C VAL A 203 30.89 -4.61 -3.08
N LYS A 204 30.89 -3.85 -1.99
CA LYS A 204 32.05 -3.08 -1.47
C LYS A 204 32.19 -3.36 0.03
N ALA A 205 33.06 -4.28 0.39
CA ALA A 205 33.26 -4.70 1.79
C ALA A 205 33.70 -3.56 2.72
N ASP A 206 34.43 -2.58 2.19
CA ASP A 206 34.98 -1.41 2.89
C ASP A 206 34.05 -0.17 2.79
N ALA A 207 32.92 -0.26 2.11
CA ALA A 207 31.97 0.86 1.99
C ALA A 207 31.56 1.40 3.37
N LYS A 208 31.51 2.71 3.51
CA LYS A 208 30.98 3.38 4.69
C LYS A 208 29.45 3.44 4.60
N ILE A 209 28.77 3.11 5.70
CA ILE A 209 27.31 3.17 5.80
C ILE A 209 26.94 4.02 7.03
N ASP A 210 26.32 5.17 6.81
CA ASP A 210 25.75 5.97 7.90
C ASP A 210 24.31 5.52 8.15
N VAL A 211 23.95 5.32 9.41
CA VAL A 211 22.60 4.92 9.83
C VAL A 211 22.02 5.95 10.78
N LYS A 212 20.76 6.34 10.54
CA LYS A 212 20.02 7.23 11.41
C LYS A 212 18.56 6.82 11.51
N TYR A 213 18.08 6.60 12.73
CA TYR A 213 16.67 6.52 13.03
C TYR A 213 16.15 7.89 13.49
N LEU A 214 14.96 8.30 13.01
CA LEU A 214 14.41 9.62 13.31
C LEU A 214 13.81 9.69 14.71
N THR A 215 13.28 8.56 15.22
CA THR A 215 12.73 8.42 16.56
C THR A 215 13.04 7.04 17.15
N PRO A 216 13.07 6.93 18.51
CA PRO A 216 13.20 5.64 19.17
C PRO A 216 11.94 4.77 19.02
N ASP A 217 12.03 3.50 19.41
CA ASP A 217 10.89 2.61 19.47
C ASP A 217 9.74 3.17 20.32
N GLY A 218 8.51 2.97 19.83
CA GLY A 218 7.30 3.51 20.45
C GLY A 218 6.94 4.96 20.06
N ASP A 219 7.85 5.72 19.47
CA ASP A 219 7.55 7.04 18.90
C ASP A 219 7.38 6.97 17.37
N PHE A 220 6.15 6.76 16.92
CA PHE A 220 5.81 6.62 15.49
C PHE A 220 5.83 7.94 14.72
N SER A 221 6.07 9.09 15.38
CA SER A 221 6.18 10.37 14.70
C SER A 221 7.31 10.42 13.67
N GLY A 222 8.29 9.50 13.79
CA GLY A 222 9.37 9.33 12.83
C GLY A 222 8.93 8.96 11.41
N PHE A 223 7.72 8.46 11.23
CA PHE A 223 7.14 8.20 9.91
C PHE A 223 6.44 9.42 9.29
N LYS A 224 6.28 10.52 10.05
CA LYS A 224 5.57 11.74 9.62
C LYS A 224 6.34 13.02 9.98
N ALA A 225 7.63 13.03 9.76
CA ALA A 225 8.52 14.14 10.11
C ALA A 225 9.51 14.46 8.97
N PRO A 226 9.04 15.01 7.82
CA PRO A 226 9.92 15.29 6.67
C PRO A 226 11.12 16.17 7.03
N ASP A 227 10.96 17.15 7.91
CA ASP A 227 12.07 18.00 8.37
C ASP A 227 13.16 17.21 9.09
N LYS A 228 12.80 16.20 9.91
CA LYS A 228 13.79 15.32 10.54
C LYS A 228 14.50 14.44 9.50
N GLY A 229 13.75 13.90 8.52
CA GLY A 229 14.30 13.15 7.40
C GLY A 229 15.31 13.97 6.60
N LYS A 230 14.95 15.23 6.30
CA LYS A 230 15.82 16.18 5.60
C LYS A 230 17.13 16.42 6.35
N VAL A 231 17.05 16.80 7.62
CA VAL A 231 18.25 17.06 8.44
C VAL A 231 19.16 15.83 8.54
N ALA A 232 18.58 14.63 8.68
CA ALA A 232 19.35 13.39 8.74
C ALA A 232 20.11 13.14 7.43
N ALA A 233 19.44 13.27 6.29
CA ALA A 233 20.05 13.04 4.98
C ALA A 233 21.06 14.16 4.60
N GLU A 234 20.77 15.43 4.91
CA GLU A 234 21.70 16.53 4.72
C GLU A 234 23.03 16.26 5.42
N LYS A 235 22.98 15.79 6.67
CA LYS A 235 24.20 15.44 7.41
C LYS A 235 24.99 14.31 6.71
N MET A 236 24.31 13.26 6.26
CA MET A 236 24.96 12.14 5.54
C MET A 236 25.62 12.62 4.25
N TYR A 237 24.94 13.47 3.46
CA TYR A 237 25.52 14.01 2.21
C TYR A 237 26.71 14.94 2.50
N GLN A 238 26.65 15.75 3.56
CA GLN A 238 27.77 16.60 4.01
C GLN A 238 28.98 15.75 4.45
N ASP A 239 28.73 14.59 5.07
CA ASP A 239 29.77 13.66 5.51
C ASP A 239 30.36 12.82 4.36
N GLY A 240 29.84 12.98 3.13
CA GLY A 240 30.37 12.37 1.91
C GLY A 240 29.56 11.23 1.35
N ALA A 241 28.39 10.89 1.91
CA ALA A 241 27.46 9.94 1.28
C ALA A 241 27.00 10.50 -0.07
N ASP A 242 26.85 9.65 -1.08
CA ASP A 242 26.33 10.03 -2.39
C ASP A 242 24.98 9.40 -2.71
N ILE A 243 24.56 8.39 -1.95
CA ILE A 243 23.26 7.75 -2.06
C ILE A 243 22.71 7.51 -0.65
N VAL A 244 21.46 7.94 -0.39
CA VAL A 244 20.75 7.68 0.88
C VAL A 244 19.46 6.91 0.60
N TYR A 245 19.33 5.75 1.24
CA TYR A 245 18.10 4.95 1.25
C TYR A 245 17.28 5.29 2.48
N HIS A 246 15.95 5.37 2.35
CA HIS A 246 15.07 5.55 3.50
C HIS A 246 14.01 4.45 3.63
N ALA A 247 13.66 4.13 4.88
CA ALA A 247 12.50 3.36 5.29
C ALA A 247 11.76 4.15 6.38
N SER A 248 11.12 5.26 5.98
CA SER A 248 10.63 6.28 6.93
C SER A 248 9.29 6.91 6.53
N GLY A 249 8.51 6.27 5.65
CA GLY A 249 7.19 6.75 5.24
C GLY A 249 7.24 8.17 4.65
N ASP A 250 6.32 9.06 5.06
CA ASP A 250 6.26 10.45 4.60
C ASP A 250 7.54 11.26 4.92
N SER A 251 8.29 10.87 5.96
CA SER A 251 9.58 11.50 6.28
C SER A 251 10.62 11.36 5.15
N GLY A 252 10.45 10.39 4.24
CA GLY A 252 11.27 10.20 3.06
C GLY A 252 11.23 11.38 2.08
N LEU A 253 10.16 12.17 2.06
CA LEU A 253 10.10 13.39 1.27
C LEU A 253 11.26 14.35 1.64
N GLY A 254 11.59 14.45 2.92
CA GLY A 254 12.73 15.23 3.38
C GLY A 254 14.07 14.69 2.89
N VAL A 255 14.22 13.36 2.80
CA VAL A 255 15.43 12.73 2.24
C VAL A 255 15.61 13.12 0.78
N PHE A 256 14.53 13.12 -0.02
CA PHE A 256 14.59 13.52 -1.42
C PHE A 256 14.90 15.01 -1.59
N GLN A 257 14.34 15.88 -0.72
CA GLN A 257 14.69 17.31 -0.71
C GLN A 257 16.17 17.53 -0.39
N ALA A 258 16.74 16.80 0.55
CA ALA A 258 18.16 16.85 0.86
C ALA A 258 19.02 16.36 -0.31
N ALA A 259 18.62 15.28 -0.98
CA ALA A 259 19.29 14.75 -2.16
C ALA A 259 19.31 15.76 -3.30
N ALA A 260 18.17 16.42 -3.58
CA ALA A 260 18.05 17.44 -4.61
C ALA A 260 18.96 18.64 -4.30
N ALA A 261 18.95 19.14 -3.07
CA ALA A 261 19.80 20.26 -2.65
C ALA A 261 21.29 19.91 -2.75
N ALA A 262 21.68 18.67 -2.42
CA ALA A 262 23.06 18.19 -2.49
C ALA A 262 23.48 17.73 -3.90
N LYS A 263 22.54 17.65 -4.86
CA LYS A 263 22.76 17.05 -6.20
C LYS A 263 23.27 15.60 -6.10
N LYS A 264 22.69 14.85 -5.19
CA LYS A 264 22.99 13.45 -4.88
C LYS A 264 21.80 12.57 -5.19
N LYS A 265 21.89 11.27 -4.93
CA LYS A 265 20.83 10.31 -5.21
C LYS A 265 20.18 9.80 -3.92
N ALA A 266 18.93 9.36 -4.06
CA ALA A 266 18.21 8.70 -3.00
C ALA A 266 17.53 7.42 -3.50
N ILE A 267 17.23 6.50 -2.57
CA ILE A 267 16.42 5.32 -2.81
C ILE A 267 15.15 5.43 -1.98
N GLY A 268 14.02 5.28 -2.65
CA GLY A 268 12.69 5.29 -2.03
C GLY A 268 12.29 3.95 -1.45
N VAL A 269 11.05 3.88 -0.90
CA VAL A 269 10.52 2.69 -0.23
C VAL A 269 9.03 2.48 -0.52
N ASP A 270 8.56 1.25 -0.35
CA ASP A 270 7.19 0.74 -0.48
C ASP A 270 6.63 0.86 -1.91
N SER A 271 6.44 2.06 -2.39
CA SER A 271 5.92 2.38 -3.72
C SER A 271 7.03 2.85 -4.66
N ASP A 272 6.77 2.85 -5.97
CA ASP A 272 7.64 3.54 -6.93
C ASP A 272 7.52 5.06 -6.73
N GLN A 273 8.31 5.58 -5.80
CA GLN A 273 8.21 6.98 -5.37
C GLN A 273 8.62 7.97 -6.47
N ARG A 274 9.37 7.53 -7.47
CA ARG A 274 9.64 8.37 -8.65
C ARG A 274 8.34 8.67 -9.44
N GLN A 275 7.37 7.75 -9.42
CA GLN A 275 6.07 7.98 -10.08
C GLN A 275 5.05 8.68 -9.16
N THR A 276 5.10 8.43 -7.86
CA THR A 276 4.10 8.96 -6.92
C THR A 276 4.35 10.40 -6.49
N ILE A 277 5.61 10.86 -6.53
CA ILE A 277 5.99 12.26 -6.27
C ILE A 277 5.73 13.09 -7.53
N LYS A 278 5.25 14.31 -7.35
CA LYS A 278 4.88 15.20 -8.46
C LYS A 278 5.98 16.19 -8.84
N GLU A 279 6.83 16.54 -7.90
CA GLU A 279 7.91 17.49 -8.05
C GLU A 279 9.05 16.87 -8.90
N THR A 280 9.26 17.37 -10.10
CA THR A 280 10.21 16.79 -11.07
C THR A 280 11.66 16.83 -10.62
N ASP A 281 12.04 17.83 -9.85
CA ASP A 281 13.36 17.92 -9.23
C ASP A 281 13.59 16.80 -8.21
N LEU A 282 12.57 16.45 -7.42
CA LEU A 282 12.63 15.33 -6.50
C LEU A 282 12.57 13.97 -7.22
N GLN A 283 11.78 13.85 -8.30
CA GLN A 283 11.78 12.63 -9.13
C GLN A 283 13.18 12.32 -9.67
N SER A 284 13.91 13.35 -10.11
CA SER A 284 15.21 13.20 -10.74
C SER A 284 16.32 12.64 -9.84
N VAL A 285 16.18 12.78 -8.53
CA VAL A 285 17.14 12.26 -7.55
C VAL A 285 16.81 10.87 -7.06
N ILE A 286 15.59 10.36 -7.30
CA ILE A 286 15.20 9.00 -6.92
C ILE A 286 15.75 8.02 -7.94
N MET A 287 16.81 7.31 -7.57
CA MET A 287 17.48 6.33 -8.42
C MET A 287 16.62 5.09 -8.65
N THR A 288 16.01 4.61 -7.58
CA THR A 288 15.07 3.49 -7.52
C THR A 288 14.26 3.58 -6.23
N SER A 289 13.28 2.70 -6.07
CA SER A 289 12.58 2.49 -4.79
C SER A 289 12.59 1.01 -4.45
N MET A 290 12.85 0.66 -3.20
CA MET A 290 12.62 -0.69 -2.71
C MET A 290 11.11 -0.90 -2.57
N LEU A 291 10.58 -1.66 -3.50
CA LEU A 291 9.15 -1.96 -3.55
C LEU A 291 8.77 -2.96 -2.46
N LYS A 292 7.76 -2.61 -1.68
CA LYS A 292 7.06 -3.49 -0.75
C LYS A 292 5.59 -3.52 -1.16
N ARG A 293 5.18 -4.63 -1.76
CA ARG A 293 3.91 -4.75 -2.49
C ARG A 293 2.71 -4.91 -1.55
N VAL A 294 2.53 -3.93 -0.66
CA VAL A 294 1.36 -3.84 0.24
C VAL A 294 0.07 -3.81 -0.56
N ASP A 295 0.08 -3.16 -1.72
CA ASP A 295 -1.02 -3.15 -2.69
C ASP A 295 -1.46 -4.57 -3.10
N VAL A 296 -0.51 -5.42 -3.40
CA VAL A 296 -0.75 -6.83 -3.75
C VAL A 296 -1.24 -7.60 -2.52
N GLY A 297 -0.57 -7.44 -1.37
CA GLY A 297 -0.94 -8.13 -0.14
C GLY A 297 -2.38 -7.85 0.29
N VAL A 298 -2.79 -6.59 0.26
CA VAL A 298 -4.16 -6.16 0.59
C VAL A 298 -5.16 -6.70 -0.43
N PHE A 299 -4.89 -6.56 -1.73
CA PHE A 299 -5.79 -7.03 -2.78
C PHE A 299 -5.98 -8.55 -2.76
N GLU A 300 -4.89 -9.31 -2.71
CA GLU A 300 -4.95 -10.78 -2.71
C GLU A 300 -5.62 -11.33 -1.43
N TYR A 301 -5.44 -10.68 -0.28
CA TYR A 301 -6.18 -11.02 0.93
C TYR A 301 -7.69 -10.83 0.75
N ILE A 302 -8.13 -9.68 0.22
CA ILE A 302 -9.56 -9.39 -0.02
C ILE A 302 -10.15 -10.39 -1.02
N LYS A 303 -9.43 -10.70 -2.08
CA LYS A 303 -9.83 -11.68 -3.10
C LYS A 303 -9.92 -13.10 -2.52
N ALA A 304 -8.97 -13.51 -1.70
CA ALA A 304 -9.00 -14.79 -1.01
C ALA A 304 -10.21 -14.88 -0.04
N PHE A 305 -10.48 -13.81 0.71
CA PHE A 305 -11.66 -13.72 1.56
C PHE A 305 -12.97 -13.87 0.76
N GLN A 306 -13.10 -13.18 -0.38
CA GLN A 306 -14.26 -13.31 -1.28
C GLN A 306 -14.42 -14.75 -1.78
N GLY A 307 -13.31 -15.47 -1.98
CA GLY A 307 -13.27 -16.89 -2.32
C GLY A 307 -13.56 -17.84 -1.15
N GLY A 308 -13.85 -17.33 0.04
CA GLY A 308 -14.19 -18.10 1.23
C GLY A 308 -13.02 -18.43 2.16
N ALA A 309 -11.84 -17.87 1.93
CA ALA A 309 -10.70 -18.03 2.83
C ALA A 309 -11.00 -17.41 4.20
N LYS A 310 -10.49 -18.04 5.25
CA LYS A 310 -10.60 -17.56 6.63
C LYS A 310 -9.23 -17.20 7.18
N GLY A 311 -9.19 -16.42 8.25
CA GLY A 311 -7.97 -16.02 8.95
C GLY A 311 -7.24 -17.18 9.65
N GLY A 312 -6.36 -16.86 10.58
CA GLY A 312 -5.58 -17.82 11.36
C GLY A 312 -4.27 -18.26 10.70
N SER A 313 -3.77 -17.51 9.70
CA SER A 313 -2.51 -17.77 9.00
C SER A 313 -1.67 -16.51 8.84
N ASN A 314 -0.39 -16.69 8.56
CA ASN A 314 0.49 -15.61 8.12
C ASN A 314 0.94 -15.88 6.69
N VAL A 315 0.90 -14.86 5.87
CA VAL A 315 1.35 -14.90 4.46
C VAL A 315 2.55 -14.00 4.32
N THR A 316 3.66 -14.54 3.81
CA THR A 316 4.88 -13.75 3.59
C THR A 316 5.08 -13.48 2.10
N TYR A 317 5.22 -12.22 1.76
CA TYR A 317 5.51 -11.70 0.43
C TYR A 317 7.01 -11.41 0.30
N ASP A 318 7.71 -12.28 -0.37
CA ASP A 318 9.16 -12.27 -0.55
C ASP A 318 9.57 -11.99 -2.02
N LEU A 319 10.88 -12.08 -2.33
CA LEU A 319 11.39 -11.94 -3.71
C LEU A 319 10.89 -13.04 -4.66
N LYS A 320 10.55 -14.22 -4.13
CA LYS A 320 10.10 -15.36 -4.96
C LYS A 320 8.72 -15.12 -5.58
N VAL A 321 7.87 -14.39 -4.85
CA VAL A 321 6.51 -14.04 -5.29
C VAL A 321 6.38 -12.57 -5.71
N ASP A 322 7.51 -11.89 -5.95
CA ASP A 322 7.58 -10.46 -6.27
C ASP A 322 6.87 -9.56 -5.24
N GLY A 323 6.82 -10.01 -3.99
CA GLY A 323 6.27 -9.25 -2.87
C GLY A 323 7.15 -8.10 -2.42
N VAL A 324 8.45 -8.18 -2.69
CA VAL A 324 9.43 -7.11 -2.57
C VAL A 324 10.31 -7.06 -3.82
N GLY A 325 10.97 -5.93 -4.08
CA GLY A 325 11.80 -5.79 -5.27
C GLY A 325 12.35 -4.37 -5.44
N LEU A 326 12.75 -4.01 -6.66
CA LEU A 326 13.19 -2.65 -7.00
C LEU A 326 12.36 -2.08 -8.15
N ALA A 327 12.04 -0.78 -8.07
CA ALA A 327 11.46 -0.03 -9.17
C ALA A 327 12.51 0.23 -10.25
N THR A 328 12.10 0.15 -11.52
CA THR A 328 12.98 0.40 -12.67
C THR A 328 12.69 1.73 -13.36
N THR A 329 11.72 2.48 -12.87
CA THR A 329 11.32 3.77 -13.43
C THR A 329 12.47 4.77 -13.45
N GLY A 330 12.69 5.37 -14.60
CA GLY A 330 13.79 6.32 -14.84
C GLY A 330 15.07 5.69 -15.39
N GLY A 331 15.17 4.35 -15.44
CA GLY A 331 16.27 3.65 -16.10
C GLY A 331 17.63 3.75 -15.41
N GLU A 332 17.70 4.32 -14.20
CA GLU A 332 19.00 4.61 -13.55
C GLU A 332 19.73 3.37 -13.04
N ILE A 333 19.03 2.22 -12.98
CA ILE A 333 19.61 0.92 -12.58
C ILE A 333 19.59 -0.11 -13.71
N ASP A 334 19.26 0.29 -14.95
CA ASP A 334 19.14 -0.64 -16.08
C ASP A 334 20.50 -1.24 -16.45
N ASP A 335 21.57 -0.47 -16.36
CA ASP A 335 22.95 -0.89 -16.64
C ASP A 335 23.50 -1.92 -15.63
N ILE A 336 22.85 -2.07 -14.48
CA ILE A 336 23.22 -3.04 -13.44
C ILE A 336 22.18 -4.15 -13.26
N LYS A 337 21.20 -4.23 -14.18
CA LYS A 337 20.09 -5.17 -14.10
C LYS A 337 20.56 -6.62 -13.94
N ASP A 338 21.54 -7.07 -14.73
CA ASP A 338 22.04 -8.44 -14.66
C ASP A 338 22.61 -8.79 -13.28
N LYS A 339 23.26 -7.83 -12.64
CA LYS A 339 23.78 -7.99 -11.27
C LYS A 339 22.66 -8.11 -10.24
N LEU A 340 21.61 -7.29 -10.38
CA LEU A 340 20.44 -7.33 -9.51
C LEU A 340 19.66 -8.62 -9.69
N ASP A 341 19.47 -9.07 -10.92
CA ASP A 341 18.80 -10.33 -11.24
C ASP A 341 19.58 -11.54 -10.69
N ALA A 342 20.90 -11.53 -10.79
CA ALA A 342 21.75 -12.57 -10.19
C ALA A 342 21.61 -12.60 -8.67
N ALA A 343 21.64 -11.44 -8.00
CA ALA A 343 21.47 -11.35 -6.56
C ALA A 343 20.07 -11.83 -6.13
N LYS A 344 19.01 -11.39 -6.83
CA LYS A 344 17.64 -11.89 -6.62
C LYS A 344 17.57 -13.39 -6.74
N LYS A 345 18.15 -13.95 -7.81
CA LYS A 345 18.18 -15.39 -8.04
C LYS A 345 18.88 -16.14 -6.91
N ASP A 346 20.02 -15.65 -6.46
CA ASP A 346 20.80 -16.30 -5.40
C ASP A 346 20.07 -16.27 -4.04
N ILE A 347 19.30 -15.22 -3.75
CA ILE A 347 18.41 -15.18 -2.58
C ILE A 347 17.24 -16.17 -2.73
N VAL A 348 16.56 -16.18 -3.87
CA VAL A 348 15.42 -17.07 -4.12
C VAL A 348 15.85 -18.55 -4.12
N ASP A 349 17.05 -18.85 -4.63
CA ASP A 349 17.65 -20.20 -4.62
C ASP A 349 18.19 -20.60 -3.23
N GLY A 350 18.17 -19.71 -2.23
CA GLY A 350 18.66 -19.96 -0.88
C GLY A 350 20.20 -19.97 -0.74
N LYS A 351 20.93 -19.52 -1.76
CA LYS A 351 22.41 -19.39 -1.70
C LYS A 351 22.84 -18.21 -0.84
N ILE A 352 22.03 -17.15 -0.82
CA ILE A 352 22.20 -15.99 0.04
C ILE A 352 21.05 -15.99 1.06
N THR A 353 21.40 -16.07 2.33
CA THR A 353 20.48 -15.80 3.44
C THR A 353 20.70 -14.37 3.89
N VAL A 354 19.72 -13.51 3.64
CA VAL A 354 19.78 -12.09 4.01
C VAL A 354 19.52 -11.95 5.51
N PRO A 355 20.37 -11.25 6.28
CA PRO A 355 20.13 -11.04 7.70
C PRO A 355 18.91 -10.10 7.90
N ALA A 356 18.10 -10.43 8.91
CA ALA A 356 16.94 -9.60 9.32
C ALA A 356 17.25 -8.69 10.53
N LYS A 357 18.51 -8.70 11.01
CA LYS A 357 19.00 -7.83 12.10
C LYS A 357 20.39 -7.33 11.76
N PRO A 358 20.71 -6.04 12.04
CA PRO A 358 22.03 -5.46 11.86
C PRO A 358 23.12 -6.09 12.69
#